data_13b246cf3fa0d8b07c3afdbb11d5093a
#
_entry.id   13b246cf3fa0d8b07c3afdbb11d5093a
#
_cell.length_a   1.000
_cell.length_b   1.000
_cell.length_c   1.000
_cell.angle_alpha   90.00
_cell.angle_beta   90.00
_cell.angle_gamma   90.00
#
_symmetry.space_group_name_H-M   'P 1'
#
loop_
_entity.id
_entity.type
_entity.pdbx_description
1 polymer ?
#
loop_
_entity_poly.entity_id
_entity_poly.type
_entity_poly.pdbx_seq_one_letter_code
_entity_poly.pdbx_strand_id
1 'polypeptide(L)'
;MLTILIRYKGTNGSARKFVNEMISSGIVEQIRKEQGNLRYEYFFPQNDDETVLLVDSWINQEALDEHHKLPLMNKIKQLREKYDLHMEVEKYTPLVDDKGEKYIRK
;
A
#
# COMPACT_ATOMS: atom_id res chain seq x y z
N MET A 1 9.61 -9.55 8.21
CA MET A 1 8.74 -8.49 7.70
C MET A 1 8.85 -8.41 6.18
N LEU A 2 7.73 -8.22 5.53
CA LEU A 2 7.66 -8.08 4.09
C LEU A 2 6.96 -6.75 3.78
N THR A 3 7.60 -5.87 3.00
CA THR A 3 7.02 -4.59 2.61
C THR A 3 6.80 -4.53 1.12
N ILE A 4 5.60 -4.14 0.74
CA ILE A 4 5.19 -3.96 -0.64
C ILE A 4 4.98 -2.48 -0.89
N LEU A 5 5.64 -1.97 -1.90
CA LEU A 5 5.43 -0.61 -2.38
C LEU A 5 4.61 -0.67 -3.66
N ILE A 6 3.49 0.01 -3.66
CA ILE A 6 2.63 0.08 -4.84
C ILE A 6 2.49 1.53 -5.25
N ARG A 7 2.94 1.85 -6.47
CA ARG A 7 2.67 3.14 -7.08
C ARG A 7 1.43 3.02 -7.94
N TYR A 8 0.38 3.73 -7.54
CA TYR A 8 -0.84 3.86 -8.32
C TYR A 8 -0.75 5.12 -9.15
N LYS A 9 -0.86 4.97 -10.47
CA LYS A 9 -0.83 6.09 -11.41
C LYS A 9 -2.19 6.27 -12.02
N GLY A 10 -2.73 7.48 -11.93
CA GLY A 10 -4.03 7.84 -12.47
C GLY A 10 -3.95 9.06 -13.37
N THR A 11 -5.10 9.64 -13.65
CA THR A 11 -5.25 10.86 -14.44
C THR A 11 -6.35 11.71 -13.84
N ASN A 12 -6.22 13.04 -13.98
CA ASN A 12 -7.25 14.00 -13.54
C ASN A 12 -7.65 13.82 -12.08
N GLY A 13 -6.67 13.54 -11.21
CA GLY A 13 -6.90 13.38 -9.78
C GLY A 13 -7.46 12.04 -9.37
N SER A 14 -7.54 11.06 -10.26
CA SER A 14 -8.19 9.78 -9.98
C SER A 14 -7.47 8.98 -8.89
N ALA A 15 -6.13 9.06 -8.80
CA ALA A 15 -5.40 8.36 -7.75
C ALA A 15 -5.76 8.87 -6.36
N ARG A 16 -5.90 10.18 -6.19
CA ARG A 16 -6.31 10.76 -4.90
C ARG A 16 -7.77 10.46 -4.58
N LYS A 17 -8.63 10.43 -5.57
CA LYS A 17 -10.04 10.02 -5.40
C LYS A 17 -10.12 8.57 -4.95
N PHE A 18 -9.31 7.70 -5.52
CA PHE A 18 -9.20 6.31 -5.11
C PHE A 18 -8.83 6.20 -3.62
N VAL A 19 -7.80 6.92 -3.18
CA VAL A 19 -7.40 6.91 -1.77
C VAL A 19 -8.54 7.39 -0.87
N ASN A 20 -9.21 8.47 -1.24
CA ASN A 20 -10.33 8.99 -0.47
C ASN A 20 -11.44 7.95 -0.32
N GLU A 21 -11.74 7.21 -1.37
CA GLU A 21 -12.78 6.18 -1.31
C GLU A 21 -12.31 4.94 -0.53
N MET A 22 -11.06 4.54 -0.65
CA MET A 22 -10.48 3.47 0.17
C MET A 22 -10.61 3.78 1.65
N ILE A 23 -10.41 5.04 2.03
CA ILE A 23 -10.53 5.48 3.42
C ILE A 23 -12.00 5.61 3.84
N SER A 24 -12.81 6.33 3.08
CA SER A 24 -14.19 6.62 3.44
C SER A 24 -15.08 5.38 3.47
N SER A 25 -14.78 4.37 2.66
CA SER A 25 -15.50 3.09 2.65
C SER A 25 -15.17 2.19 3.83
N GLY A 26 -14.13 2.51 4.62
CA GLY A 26 -13.68 1.68 5.74
C GLY A 26 -12.74 0.56 5.34
N ILE A 27 -12.38 0.44 4.07
CA ILE A 27 -11.49 -0.66 3.61
C ILE A 27 -10.12 -0.56 4.25
N VAL A 28 -9.52 0.63 4.28
CA VAL A 28 -8.20 0.82 4.89
C VAL A 28 -8.21 0.42 6.36
N GLU A 29 -9.25 0.82 7.10
CA GLU A 29 -9.38 0.46 8.51
C GLU A 29 -9.50 -1.05 8.71
N GLN A 30 -10.26 -1.73 7.85
CA GLN A 30 -10.38 -3.19 7.90
C GLN A 30 -9.03 -3.86 7.66
N ILE A 31 -8.25 -3.39 6.69
CA ILE A 31 -6.93 -3.95 6.40
C ILE A 31 -5.99 -3.77 7.59
N ARG A 32 -5.98 -2.60 8.19
CA ARG A 32 -5.12 -2.32 9.35
C ARG A 32 -5.44 -3.20 10.56
N LYS A 33 -6.65 -3.75 10.64
CA LYS A 33 -7.06 -4.67 11.69
C LYS A 33 -6.75 -6.13 11.39
N GLU A 34 -6.31 -6.46 10.18
CA GLU A 34 -5.98 -7.84 9.82
C GLU A 34 -4.76 -8.29 10.60
N GLN A 35 -4.78 -9.56 11.02
CA GLN A 35 -3.66 -10.15 11.72
C GLN A 35 -2.42 -10.13 10.85
N GLY A 36 -1.35 -9.58 11.39
CA GLY A 36 -0.08 -9.51 10.68
C GLY A 36 0.12 -8.28 9.82
N ASN A 37 -0.90 -7.41 9.66
CA ASN A 37 -0.67 -6.14 9.00
C ASN A 37 0.10 -5.21 9.92
N LEU A 38 1.25 -4.73 9.45
CA LEU A 38 2.11 -3.82 10.19
C LEU A 38 1.95 -2.37 9.75
N ARG A 39 1.60 -2.17 8.47
CA ARG A 39 1.54 -0.85 7.90
C ARG A 39 0.68 -0.86 6.65
N TYR A 40 -0.20 0.10 6.52
CA TYR A 40 -0.99 0.34 5.32
C TYR A 40 -1.20 1.84 5.23
N GLU A 41 -0.29 2.54 4.54
CA GLU A 41 -0.25 3.99 4.51
C GLU A 41 -0.04 4.50 3.09
N TYR A 42 -0.74 5.60 2.79
CA TYR A 42 -0.60 6.26 1.50
C TYR A 42 0.30 7.49 1.63
N PHE A 43 1.11 7.72 0.60
CA PHE A 43 1.98 8.88 0.49
C PHE A 43 1.81 9.49 -0.90
N PHE A 44 1.95 10.80 -0.96
CA PHE A 44 1.82 11.52 -2.22
C PHE A 44 3.19 12.06 -2.63
N PRO A 45 3.70 11.71 -3.84
CA PRO A 45 4.94 12.29 -4.33
C PRO A 45 4.83 13.81 -4.44
N GLN A 46 5.88 14.51 -4.05
CA GLN A 46 5.88 15.97 -4.01
C GLN A 46 5.61 16.61 -5.38
N ASN A 47 6.16 16.01 -6.42
CA ASN A 47 6.16 16.59 -7.77
C ASN A 47 5.16 15.92 -8.72
N ASP A 48 4.27 15.06 -8.21
CA ASP A 48 3.37 14.29 -9.08
C ASP A 48 2.01 14.11 -8.40
N ASP A 49 1.04 14.91 -8.81
CA ASP A 49 -0.33 14.88 -8.27
C ASP A 49 -1.14 13.68 -8.78
N GLU A 50 -0.64 12.98 -9.78
CA GLU A 50 -1.35 11.87 -10.42
C GLU A 50 -0.90 10.50 -9.90
N THR A 51 0.05 10.47 -8.97
CA THR A 51 0.58 9.23 -8.40
C THR A 51 0.34 9.19 -6.90
N VAL A 52 0.06 8.00 -6.40
CA VAL A 52 -0.03 7.70 -4.96
C VAL A 52 0.83 6.50 -4.66
N LEU A 53 1.64 6.57 -3.61
CA LEU A 53 2.43 5.45 -3.13
C LEU A 53 1.74 4.81 -1.93
N LEU A 54 1.49 3.51 -2.01
CA LEU A 54 1.06 2.71 -0.86
C LEU A 54 2.26 1.97 -0.28
N VAL A 55 2.46 2.10 1.02
CA VAL A 55 3.40 1.28 1.77
C VAL A 55 2.59 0.26 2.55
N ASP A 56 2.75 -1.01 2.20
CA ASP A 56 1.92 -2.13 2.66
C ASP A 56 2.85 -3.19 3.26
N SER A 57 2.89 -3.27 4.60
CA SER A 57 3.84 -4.15 5.30
C SER A 57 3.13 -5.22 6.12
N TRP A 58 3.69 -6.42 6.08
CA TRP A 58 3.16 -7.62 6.75
C TRP A 58 4.24 -8.34 7.53
N ILE A 59 3.85 -9.04 8.60
CA ILE A 59 4.82 -9.76 9.43
C ILE A 59 5.54 -10.86 8.63
N ASN A 60 4.84 -11.50 7.68
CA ASN A 60 5.40 -12.57 6.84
C ASN A 60 4.53 -12.76 5.58
N GLN A 61 4.97 -13.67 4.72
CA GLN A 61 4.26 -14.01 3.48
C GLN A 61 2.89 -14.64 3.75
N GLU A 62 2.76 -15.44 4.80
CA GLU A 62 1.48 -16.08 5.14
C GLU A 62 0.39 -15.06 5.44
N ALA A 63 0.72 -14.01 6.21
CA ALA A 63 -0.24 -12.96 6.53
C ALA A 63 -0.69 -12.22 5.26
N LEU A 64 0.24 -11.96 4.35
CA LEU A 64 -0.08 -11.35 3.07
C LEU A 64 -0.97 -12.26 2.22
N ASP A 65 -0.67 -13.56 2.19
CA ASP A 65 -1.46 -14.53 1.42
C ASP A 65 -2.90 -14.61 1.95
N GLU A 66 -3.07 -14.60 3.27
CA GLU A 66 -4.39 -14.58 3.88
C GLU A 66 -5.16 -13.30 3.53
N HIS A 67 -4.48 -12.15 3.52
CA HIS A 67 -5.07 -10.89 3.07
C HIS A 67 -5.60 -10.99 1.64
N HIS A 68 -4.83 -11.58 0.73
CA HIS A 68 -5.21 -11.70 -0.67
C HIS A 68 -6.41 -12.62 -0.91
N LYS A 69 -6.76 -13.46 0.05
CA LYS A 69 -7.92 -14.36 -0.04
C LYS A 69 -9.22 -13.70 0.40
N LEU A 70 -9.18 -12.54 1.01
CA LEU A 70 -10.35 -11.89 1.58
C LEU A 70 -11.28 -11.34 0.49
N PRO A 71 -12.60 -11.37 0.72
CA PRO A 71 -13.57 -10.79 -0.22
C PRO A 71 -13.35 -9.29 -0.50
N LEU A 72 -12.79 -8.54 0.47
CA LEU A 72 -12.52 -7.12 0.26
C LEU A 72 -11.56 -6.86 -0.89
N MET A 73 -10.74 -7.85 -1.28
CA MET A 73 -9.84 -7.70 -2.43
C MET A 73 -10.61 -7.44 -3.73
N ASN A 74 -11.81 -7.99 -3.87
CA ASN A 74 -12.66 -7.71 -5.03
C ASN A 74 -13.12 -6.25 -5.05
N LYS A 75 -13.42 -5.69 -3.90
CA LYS A 75 -13.78 -4.28 -3.78
C LYS A 75 -12.62 -3.37 -4.17
N ILE A 76 -11.42 -3.70 -3.71
CA ILE A 76 -10.22 -2.95 -4.07
C ILE A 76 -9.99 -3.00 -5.58
N LYS A 77 -10.11 -4.19 -6.18
CA LYS A 77 -9.98 -4.36 -7.62
C LYS A 77 -10.98 -3.49 -8.39
N GLN A 78 -12.25 -3.49 -7.95
CA GLN A 78 -13.28 -2.67 -8.55
C GLN A 78 -12.97 -1.17 -8.47
N LEU A 79 -12.41 -0.72 -7.33
CA LEU A 79 -12.01 0.68 -7.17
C LEU A 79 -10.84 1.05 -8.08
N ARG A 80 -9.86 0.16 -8.24
CA ARG A 80 -8.76 0.37 -9.18
C ARG A 80 -9.27 0.53 -10.60
N GLU A 81 -10.23 -0.29 -11.00
CA GLU A 81 -10.87 -0.21 -12.32
C GLU A 81 -11.70 1.07 -12.47
N LYS A 82 -12.47 1.41 -11.45
CA LYS A 82 -13.30 2.62 -11.45
C LYS A 82 -12.48 3.88 -11.71
N TYR A 83 -11.30 3.95 -11.13
CA TYR A 83 -10.42 5.11 -11.25
C TYR A 83 -9.33 4.94 -12.31
N ASP A 84 -9.40 3.87 -13.09
CA ASP A 84 -8.47 3.54 -14.18
C ASP A 84 -7.00 3.69 -13.76
N LEU A 85 -6.65 3.01 -12.67
CA LEU A 85 -5.31 3.11 -12.10
C LEU A 85 -4.38 2.05 -12.69
N HIS A 86 -3.17 2.47 -12.98
CA HIS A 86 -2.06 1.59 -13.34
C HIS A 86 -1.14 1.41 -12.14
N MET A 87 -0.51 0.24 -12.01
CA MET A 87 0.26 -0.11 -10.81
C MET A 87 1.69 -0.50 -11.17
N GLU A 88 2.62 -0.02 -10.35
CA GLU A 88 3.97 -0.55 -10.30
C GLU A 88 4.21 -1.08 -8.90
N VAL A 89 4.73 -2.32 -8.79
CA VAL A 89 4.86 -3.03 -7.52
C VAL A 89 6.31 -3.42 -7.27
N GLU A 90 6.80 -3.11 -6.08
CA GLU A 90 8.12 -3.54 -5.60
C GLU A 90 7.95 -4.21 -4.25
N LYS A 91 8.77 -5.22 -3.97
CA LYS A 91 8.74 -5.96 -2.70
C LYS A 91 10.11 -5.93 -2.05
N TYR A 92 10.14 -5.68 -0.75
CA TYR A 92 11.37 -5.56 0.01
C TYR A 92 11.27 -6.24 1.36
N THR A 93 12.41 -6.66 1.87
CA THR A 93 12.54 -7.09 3.27
C THR A 93 13.66 -6.27 3.90
N PRO A 94 13.60 -6.00 5.22
CA PRO A 94 14.69 -5.31 5.90
C PRO A 94 15.98 -6.13 5.85
N LEU A 95 17.11 -5.44 5.78
CA LEU A 95 18.41 -6.08 5.95
C LEU A 95 18.58 -6.46 7.41
N VAL A 96 19.01 -7.71 7.65
CA VAL A 96 19.18 -8.24 9.00
C VAL A 96 20.46 -7.70 9.67
N ASP A 97 21.51 -7.48 8.87
CA ASP A 97 22.82 -7.04 9.35
C ASP A 97 23.21 -5.75 8.65
N ASP A 98 22.55 -4.67 9.05
CA ASP A 98 22.74 -3.35 8.42
C ASP A 98 23.91 -2.61 9.10
N LYS A 99 25.00 -2.44 8.37
CA LYS A 99 26.17 -1.68 8.82
C LYS A 99 26.04 -0.18 8.58
N GLY A 100 24.91 0.27 8.00
CA GLY A 100 24.65 1.66 7.71
C GLY A 100 24.10 2.46 8.88
N GLU A 101 23.87 1.84 10.03
CA GLU A 101 23.27 2.51 11.19
C GLU A 101 24.04 3.72 11.67
N LYS A 102 25.36 3.74 11.50
CA LYS A 102 26.21 4.87 11.87
C LYS A 102 25.88 6.17 11.11
N TYR A 103 25.16 6.07 10.00
CA TYR A 103 24.74 7.23 9.21
C TYR A 103 23.38 7.77 9.62
N ILE A 104 22.71 7.13 10.56
CA ILE A 104 21.37 7.52 10.99
C ILE A 104 21.48 8.52 12.15
N ARG A 105 20.92 9.70 11.96
CA ARG A 105 20.82 10.69 13.01
C ARG A 105 19.65 10.35 13.93
N LYS A 106 19.94 10.10 15.20
CA LYS A 106 18.92 9.75 16.19
C LYS A 106 18.54 10.90 17.11
#